data_4565f70ba69dbed2023e53ac01bcda49
#
_entry.id   4565f70ba69dbed2023e53ac01bcda49
#
_cell.length_a   1.000
_cell.length_b   1.000
_cell.length_c   1.000
_cell.angle_alpha   90.00
_cell.angle_beta   90.00
_cell.angle_gamma   90.00
#
_symmetry.space_group_name_H-M   'P 1'
#
loop_
_entity.id
_entity.type
_entity.pdbx_description
1 polymer ?
#
loop_
_entity_poly.entity_id
_entity_poly.type
_entity_poly.pdbx_seq_one_letter_code
_entity_poly.pdbx_strand_id
1 'polypeptide(L)'
;MLATSLVLVAALLHAAWNTLIKFSGERLLVVACMDTVALLFVAIMLFFLESPPLEIWPWIIASAAFELLYRYLLIQAYRVGDLGLVYPLMRGLSPLVVLALTLVFAGEALSTQQVLGILLIPFGMLCLLWQGGGGARLPWSMLPVVALIGLCIGCYTYIDGQALRRWSHPLDYLTWVTLLSAWPFPLVAVVWKRPAFALFWREQWRLCLLYTSPSPRDLST
;
A
#
# COMPACT_ATOMS: atom_id res chain seq x y z
N MET A 1 -2.11 -3.63 25.24
CA MET A 1 -3.48 -3.25 24.82
C MET A 1 -3.47 -2.07 23.84
N LEU A 2 -2.81 -0.93 24.12
CA LEU A 2 -2.77 0.23 23.20
C LEU A 2 -2.21 -0.14 21.80
N ALA A 3 -1.08 -0.85 21.74
CA ALA A 3 -0.48 -1.28 20.47
C ALA A 3 -1.42 -2.17 19.65
N THR A 4 -2.12 -3.11 20.29
CA THR A 4 -3.09 -3.97 19.61
C THR A 4 -4.27 -3.18 19.06
N SER A 5 -4.78 -2.22 19.84
CA SER A 5 -5.87 -1.34 19.38
C SER A 5 -5.44 -0.49 18.19
N LEU A 6 -4.22 0.07 18.21
CA LEU A 6 -3.67 0.84 17.11
C LEU A 6 -3.51 0.00 15.84
N VAL A 7 -3.04 -1.24 15.96
CA VAL A 7 -2.91 -2.17 14.83
C VAL A 7 -4.29 -2.51 14.24
N LEU A 8 -5.30 -2.75 15.07
CA LEU A 8 -6.66 -3.01 14.60
C LEU A 8 -7.27 -1.79 13.88
N VAL A 9 -7.09 -0.59 14.41
CA VAL A 9 -7.53 0.65 13.76
C VAL A 9 -6.81 0.83 12.42
N ALA A 10 -5.48 0.63 12.38
CA ALA A 10 -4.72 0.70 11.15
C ALA A 10 -5.19 -0.33 10.11
N ALA A 11 -5.50 -1.56 10.53
CA ALA A 11 -6.04 -2.60 9.65
C ALA A 11 -7.41 -2.23 9.08
N LEU A 12 -8.31 -1.66 9.90
CA LEU A 12 -9.62 -1.16 9.46
C LEU A 12 -9.47 -0.01 8.46
N LEU A 13 -8.63 0.98 8.74
CA LEU A 13 -8.34 2.07 7.82
C LEU A 13 -7.74 1.56 6.51
N HIS A 14 -6.87 0.54 6.58
CA HIS A 14 -6.27 -0.08 5.40
C HIS A 14 -7.29 -0.85 4.56
N ALA A 15 -8.22 -1.59 5.18
CA ALA A 15 -9.31 -2.26 4.48
C ALA A 15 -10.25 -1.25 3.83
N ALA A 16 -10.54 -0.17 4.55
CA ALA A 16 -11.39 0.92 4.12
C ALA A 16 -10.86 1.58 2.85
N TRP A 17 -9.57 1.97 2.82
CA TRP A 17 -9.01 2.63 1.64
C TRP A 17 -8.94 1.72 0.40
N ASN A 18 -8.64 0.42 0.58
CA ASN A 18 -8.68 -0.53 -0.53
C ASN A 18 -10.09 -0.66 -1.13
N THR A 19 -11.13 -0.63 -0.27
CA THR A 19 -12.53 -0.63 -0.69
C THR A 19 -12.87 0.62 -1.50
N LEU A 20 -12.39 1.80 -1.09
CA LEU A 20 -12.57 3.05 -1.84
C LEU A 20 -12.00 2.97 -3.26
N ILE A 21 -10.76 2.47 -3.40
CA ILE A 21 -10.15 2.30 -4.73
C ILE A 21 -10.98 1.32 -5.58
N LYS A 22 -11.53 0.27 -4.99
CA LYS A 22 -12.33 -0.73 -5.71
C LYS A 22 -13.59 -0.14 -6.31
N PHE A 23 -14.36 0.60 -5.52
CA PHE A 23 -15.68 1.10 -5.93
C PHE A 23 -15.64 2.42 -6.71
N SER A 24 -14.49 3.09 -6.77
CA SER A 24 -14.34 4.31 -7.55
C SER A 24 -14.06 4.00 -9.02
N GLY A 25 -14.86 4.57 -9.92
CA GLY A 25 -14.64 4.45 -11.37
C GLY A 25 -13.29 5.03 -11.83
N GLU A 26 -12.82 6.09 -11.16
CA GLU A 26 -11.58 6.83 -11.48
C GLU A 26 -10.49 6.59 -10.43
N ARG A 27 -9.89 5.40 -10.45
CA ARG A 27 -8.89 4.93 -9.47
C ARG A 27 -7.69 5.87 -9.29
N LEU A 28 -7.22 6.46 -10.40
CA LEU A 28 -6.16 7.46 -10.36
C LEU A 28 -6.54 8.68 -9.51
N LEU A 29 -7.79 9.15 -9.63
CA LEU A 29 -8.25 10.33 -8.88
C LEU A 29 -8.37 10.01 -7.38
N VAL A 30 -8.78 8.79 -7.02
CA VAL A 30 -8.81 8.34 -5.62
C VAL A 30 -7.40 8.34 -5.02
N VAL A 31 -6.45 7.69 -5.70
CA VAL A 31 -5.06 7.65 -5.25
C VAL A 31 -4.49 9.07 -5.14
N ALA A 32 -4.70 9.91 -6.15
CA ALA A 32 -4.25 11.31 -6.13
C ALA A 32 -4.87 12.12 -4.98
N CYS A 33 -6.16 11.91 -4.70
CA CYS A 33 -6.84 12.58 -3.57
C CYS A 33 -6.24 12.14 -2.23
N MET A 34 -6.04 10.84 -2.04
CA MET A 34 -5.45 10.29 -0.81
C MET A 34 -4.01 10.76 -0.61
N ASP A 35 -3.22 10.73 -1.68
CA ASP A 35 -1.84 11.20 -1.64
C ASP A 35 -1.77 12.73 -1.39
N THR A 36 -2.74 13.51 -1.89
CA THR A 36 -2.83 14.94 -1.56
C THR A 36 -3.06 15.15 -0.06
N VAL A 37 -3.96 14.38 0.55
CA VAL A 37 -4.20 14.42 2.01
C VAL A 37 -2.95 14.02 2.77
N ALA A 38 -2.28 12.94 2.34
CA ALA A 38 -1.03 12.48 2.94
C ALA A 38 0.05 13.56 2.87
N LEU A 39 0.21 14.23 1.73
CA LEU A 39 1.17 15.32 1.54
C LEU A 39 0.86 16.55 2.41
N LEU A 40 -0.43 16.90 2.60
CA LEU A 40 -0.81 17.96 3.53
C LEU A 40 -0.42 17.62 4.97
N PHE A 41 -0.63 16.36 5.37
CA PHE A 41 -0.19 15.88 6.68
C PHE A 41 1.34 15.89 6.80
N VAL A 42 2.05 15.39 5.78
CA VAL A 42 3.52 15.43 5.69
C VAL A 42 4.04 16.86 5.81
N ALA A 43 3.43 17.82 5.08
CA ALA A 43 3.84 19.22 5.14
C ALA A 43 3.75 19.81 6.57
N ILE A 44 2.75 19.41 7.36
CA ILE A 44 2.63 19.79 8.76
C ILE A 44 3.71 19.09 9.60
N MET A 45 3.90 17.77 9.39
CA MET A 45 4.87 16.98 10.17
C MET A 45 6.30 17.45 9.98
N LEU A 46 6.70 17.89 8.77
CA LEU A 46 8.06 18.38 8.48
C LEU A 46 8.51 19.55 9.38
N PHE A 47 7.58 20.29 10.00
CA PHE A 47 7.92 21.34 10.97
C PHE A 47 8.34 20.81 12.34
N PHE A 48 8.03 19.54 12.63
CA PHE A 48 8.24 18.93 13.96
C PHE A 48 9.23 17.76 13.94
N LEU A 49 9.62 17.30 12.75
CA LEU A 49 10.40 16.10 12.58
C LEU A 49 11.86 16.42 12.19
N GLU A 50 12.73 15.48 12.51
CA GLU A 50 14.15 15.60 12.22
C GLU A 50 14.47 15.21 10.76
N SER A 51 15.51 15.87 10.22
CA SER A 51 16.04 15.50 8.91
C SER A 51 16.83 14.20 9.00
N PRO A 52 16.62 13.24 8.08
CA PRO A 52 17.36 11.98 8.08
C PRO A 52 18.85 12.20 7.89
N PRO A 53 19.71 11.41 8.56
CA PRO A 53 21.13 11.35 8.27
C PRO A 53 21.38 10.94 6.82
N LEU A 54 22.48 11.42 6.21
CA LEU A 54 22.81 11.12 4.82
C LEU A 54 22.86 9.62 4.51
N GLU A 55 23.23 8.80 5.48
CA GLU A 55 23.30 7.33 5.37
C GLU A 55 21.93 6.67 5.20
N ILE A 56 20.85 7.34 5.60
CA ILE A 56 19.48 6.82 5.52
C ILE A 56 18.80 7.18 4.18
N TRP A 57 19.27 8.23 3.49
CA TRP A 57 18.69 8.65 2.22
C TRP A 57 18.61 7.57 1.13
N PRO A 58 19.63 6.72 0.93
CA PRO A 58 19.52 5.62 -0.04
C PRO A 58 18.37 4.67 0.26
N TRP A 59 18.09 4.40 1.53
CA TRP A 59 16.98 3.55 1.98
C TRP A 59 15.62 4.21 1.73
N ILE A 60 15.50 5.50 2.03
CA ILE A 60 14.29 6.30 1.78
C ILE A 60 13.98 6.34 0.28
N ILE A 61 14.96 6.63 -0.56
CA ILE A 61 14.80 6.71 -2.02
C ILE A 61 14.42 5.35 -2.59
N ALA A 62 15.09 4.28 -2.16
CA ALA A 62 14.78 2.93 -2.63
C ALA A 62 13.37 2.49 -2.21
N SER A 63 12.98 2.70 -0.95
CA SER A 63 11.64 2.40 -0.48
C SER A 63 10.57 3.19 -1.25
N ALA A 64 10.74 4.51 -1.37
CA ALA A 64 9.83 5.37 -2.10
C ALA A 64 9.68 4.96 -3.59
N ALA A 65 10.76 4.52 -4.23
CA ALA A 65 10.73 4.03 -5.61
C ALA A 65 9.89 2.74 -5.74
N PHE A 66 10.06 1.77 -4.83
CA PHE A 66 9.25 0.55 -4.82
C PHE A 66 7.78 0.84 -4.46
N GLU A 67 7.51 1.76 -3.52
CA GLU A 67 6.14 2.19 -3.21
C GLU A 67 5.46 2.85 -4.41
N LEU A 68 6.17 3.73 -5.12
CA LEU A 68 5.64 4.40 -6.30
C LEU A 68 5.32 3.39 -7.40
N LEU A 69 6.24 2.46 -7.67
CA LEU A 69 6.03 1.38 -8.64
C LEU A 69 4.85 0.49 -8.24
N TYR A 70 4.78 0.10 -6.97
CA TYR A 70 3.65 -0.66 -6.42
C TYR A 70 2.31 0.04 -6.67
N ARG A 71 2.18 1.33 -6.33
CA ARG A 71 0.94 2.09 -6.53
C ARG A 71 0.56 2.20 -8.00
N TYR A 72 1.52 2.44 -8.88
CA TYR A 72 1.28 2.44 -10.32
C TYR A 72 0.74 1.09 -10.83
N LEU A 73 1.41 0.01 -10.46
CA LEU A 73 1.00 -1.35 -10.85
C LEU A 73 -0.37 -1.73 -10.25
N LEU A 74 -0.66 -1.28 -9.04
CA LEU A 74 -1.94 -1.50 -8.38
C LEU A 74 -3.10 -0.85 -9.16
N ILE A 75 -2.93 0.38 -9.63
CA ILE A 75 -3.90 1.07 -10.48
C ILE A 75 -4.16 0.25 -11.75
N GLN A 76 -3.12 -0.31 -12.37
CA GLN A 76 -3.25 -1.13 -13.58
C GLN A 76 -3.92 -2.48 -13.28
N ALA A 77 -3.52 -3.16 -12.21
CA ALA A 77 -4.09 -4.45 -11.83
C ALA A 77 -5.60 -4.35 -11.54
N TYR A 78 -6.03 -3.29 -10.87
CA TYR A 78 -7.44 -3.08 -10.56
C TYR A 78 -8.30 -2.64 -11.76
N ARG A 79 -7.71 -2.29 -12.90
CA ARG A 79 -8.46 -2.04 -14.13
C ARG A 79 -8.99 -3.32 -14.75
N VAL A 80 -8.29 -4.44 -14.58
CA VAL A 80 -8.55 -5.70 -15.31
C VAL A 80 -8.97 -6.83 -14.37
N GLY A 81 -8.43 -6.85 -13.13
CA GLY A 81 -8.62 -7.94 -12.18
C GLY A 81 -9.69 -7.68 -11.13
N ASP A 82 -10.29 -8.77 -10.62
CA ASP A 82 -11.14 -8.71 -9.43
C ASP A 82 -10.27 -8.52 -8.18
N LEU A 83 -10.65 -7.55 -7.36
CA LEU A 83 -9.97 -7.24 -6.11
C LEU A 83 -9.93 -8.45 -5.15
N GLY A 84 -10.99 -9.26 -5.15
CA GLY A 84 -11.10 -10.45 -4.32
C GLY A 84 -10.03 -11.50 -4.61
N LEU A 85 -9.44 -11.49 -5.82
CA LEU A 85 -8.34 -12.37 -6.22
C LEU A 85 -6.98 -11.68 -6.17
N VAL A 86 -6.90 -10.48 -6.75
CA VAL A 86 -5.64 -9.72 -6.87
C VAL A 86 -5.07 -9.38 -5.51
N TYR A 87 -5.90 -8.87 -4.59
CA TYR A 87 -5.45 -8.42 -3.29
C TYR A 87 -4.85 -9.54 -2.41
N PRO A 88 -5.50 -10.71 -2.21
CA PRO A 88 -4.90 -11.80 -1.45
C PRO A 88 -3.61 -12.34 -2.06
N LEU A 89 -3.54 -12.44 -3.39
CA LEU A 89 -2.35 -12.95 -4.07
C LEU A 89 -1.12 -12.05 -3.85
N MET A 90 -1.26 -10.73 -4.09
CA MET A 90 -0.14 -9.81 -3.89
C MET A 90 0.28 -9.70 -2.42
N ARG A 91 -0.67 -9.76 -1.49
CA ARG A 91 -0.39 -9.70 -0.05
C ARG A 91 0.20 -11.01 0.48
N GLY A 92 -0.23 -12.16 -0.07
CA GLY A 92 0.35 -13.46 0.29
C GLY A 92 1.78 -13.63 -0.18
N LEU A 93 2.16 -13.02 -1.30
CA LEU A 93 3.52 -13.11 -1.83
C LEU A 93 4.52 -12.26 -1.03
N SER A 94 4.11 -11.09 -0.54
CA SER A 94 5.04 -10.15 0.11
C SER A 94 5.79 -10.71 1.32
N PRO A 95 5.21 -11.49 2.26
CA PRO A 95 5.95 -12.09 3.36
C PRO A 95 7.00 -13.09 2.89
N LEU A 96 6.75 -13.80 1.78
CA LEU A 96 7.74 -14.74 1.20
C LEU A 96 8.95 -13.98 0.64
N VAL A 97 8.71 -12.82 0.02
CA VAL A 97 9.78 -11.95 -0.48
C VAL A 97 10.60 -11.41 0.69
N VAL A 98 9.95 -10.92 1.75
CA VAL A 98 10.64 -10.45 2.96
C VAL A 98 11.47 -11.57 3.58
N LEU A 99 10.91 -12.79 3.70
CA LEU A 99 11.62 -13.95 4.20
C LEU A 99 12.86 -14.25 3.36
N ALA A 100 12.72 -14.31 2.03
CA ALA A 100 13.83 -14.57 1.12
C ALA A 100 14.94 -13.52 1.25
N LEU A 101 14.57 -12.22 1.27
CA LEU A 101 15.53 -11.13 1.42
C LEU A 101 16.23 -11.14 2.78
N THR A 102 15.51 -11.50 3.86
CA THR A 102 16.08 -11.62 5.21
C THR A 102 17.11 -12.75 5.27
N LEU A 103 16.79 -13.92 4.70
CA LEU A 103 17.71 -15.06 4.69
C LEU A 103 18.95 -14.80 3.85
N VAL A 104 18.80 -14.11 2.69
CA VAL A 104 19.90 -13.86 1.74
C VAL A 104 20.80 -12.72 2.19
N PHE A 105 20.22 -11.60 2.63
CA PHE A 105 20.98 -10.36 2.87
C PHE A 105 21.17 -10.01 4.33
N ALA A 106 20.27 -10.40 5.23
CA ALA A 106 20.43 -10.10 6.65
C ALA A 106 21.23 -11.17 7.40
N GLY A 107 21.35 -12.38 6.84
CA GLY A 107 22.06 -13.48 7.50
C GLY A 107 21.44 -13.88 8.84
N GLU A 108 20.19 -13.49 9.08
CA GLU A 108 19.50 -13.77 10.35
C GLU A 108 19.04 -15.22 10.39
N ALA A 109 19.41 -15.94 11.48
CA ALA A 109 18.88 -17.26 11.74
C ALA A 109 17.44 -17.14 12.28
N LEU A 110 16.47 -17.45 11.43
CA LEU A 110 15.08 -17.49 11.84
C LEU A 110 14.77 -18.84 12.51
N SER A 111 14.02 -18.81 13.60
CA SER A 111 13.52 -20.02 14.24
C SER A 111 12.50 -20.73 13.34
N THR A 112 12.39 -22.05 13.47
CA THR A 112 11.39 -22.85 12.73
C THR A 112 9.97 -22.32 12.92
N GLN A 113 9.65 -21.86 14.13
CA GLN A 113 8.33 -21.27 14.42
C GLN A 113 8.05 -19.98 13.63
N GLN A 114 9.06 -19.11 13.49
CA GLN A 114 8.95 -17.89 12.68
C GLN A 114 8.74 -18.23 11.20
N VAL A 115 9.53 -19.15 10.66
CA VAL A 115 9.40 -19.59 9.26
C VAL A 115 8.02 -20.18 9.01
N LEU A 116 7.56 -21.10 9.88
CA LEU A 116 6.21 -21.68 9.77
C LEU A 116 5.11 -20.61 9.85
N GLY A 117 5.22 -19.65 10.78
CA GLY A 117 4.26 -18.56 10.88
C GLY A 117 4.19 -17.71 9.60
N ILE A 118 5.35 -17.39 9.00
CA ILE A 118 5.41 -16.64 7.75
C ILE A 118 4.79 -17.43 6.59
N LEU A 119 5.03 -18.76 6.51
CA LEU A 119 4.47 -19.61 5.46
C LEU A 119 2.96 -19.83 5.61
N LEU A 120 2.42 -19.80 6.83
CA LEU A 120 0.98 -19.93 7.07
C LEU A 120 0.18 -18.76 6.52
N ILE A 121 0.76 -17.54 6.41
CA ILE A 121 0.06 -16.37 5.89
C ILE A 121 -0.34 -16.58 4.42
N PRO A 122 0.58 -16.83 3.47
CA PRO A 122 0.20 -17.06 2.07
C PRO A 122 -0.67 -18.31 1.92
N PHE A 123 -0.44 -19.35 2.71
CA PHE A 123 -1.27 -20.54 2.71
C PHE A 123 -2.73 -20.22 3.09
N GLY A 124 -2.96 -19.46 4.15
CA GLY A 124 -4.29 -19.02 4.54
C GLY A 124 -4.97 -18.18 3.44
N MET A 125 -4.22 -17.30 2.78
CA MET A 125 -4.74 -16.51 1.65
C MET A 125 -5.08 -17.39 0.44
N LEU A 126 -4.30 -18.43 0.13
CA LEU A 126 -4.62 -19.38 -0.93
C LEU A 126 -5.88 -20.19 -0.60
N CYS A 127 -6.08 -20.58 0.66
CA CYS A 127 -7.32 -21.25 1.11
C CYS A 127 -8.55 -20.37 0.91
N LEU A 128 -8.45 -19.06 1.18
CA LEU A 128 -9.55 -18.11 0.93
C LEU A 128 -9.88 -18.01 -0.57
N LEU A 129 -8.87 -18.02 -1.43
CA LEU A 129 -9.08 -18.05 -2.88
C LEU A 129 -9.78 -19.32 -3.34
N TRP A 130 -9.49 -20.44 -2.74
CA TRP A 130 -10.11 -21.73 -3.09
C TRP A 130 -11.57 -21.78 -2.66
N GLN A 131 -11.91 -21.24 -1.49
CA GLN A 131 -13.29 -21.18 -0.99
C GLN A 131 -14.16 -20.16 -1.72
N GLY A 132 -13.59 -19.11 -2.28
CA GLY A 132 -14.28 -18.06 -3.02
C GLY A 132 -14.82 -18.47 -4.40
N GLY A 133 -15.20 -19.72 -4.60
CA GLY A 133 -15.66 -20.45 -5.80
C GLY A 133 -16.68 -19.80 -6.73
N GLY A 134 -16.79 -18.50 -6.75
CA GLY A 134 -17.66 -17.71 -7.63
C GLY A 134 -16.93 -17.12 -8.83
N GLY A 135 -16.63 -17.94 -9.86
CA GLY A 135 -16.48 -17.48 -11.25
C GLY A 135 -15.39 -16.44 -11.62
N ALA A 136 -14.80 -15.77 -10.66
CA ALA A 136 -13.76 -14.75 -10.90
C ALA A 136 -12.44 -15.44 -11.27
N ARG A 137 -12.12 -15.43 -12.55
CA ARG A 137 -10.85 -15.97 -13.06
C ARG A 137 -9.87 -14.82 -13.23
N LEU A 138 -8.72 -14.91 -12.56
CA LEU A 138 -7.61 -14.01 -12.85
C LEU A 138 -7.06 -14.37 -14.24
N PRO A 139 -7.03 -13.44 -15.20
CA PRO A 139 -6.37 -13.68 -16.48
C PRO A 139 -4.89 -14.04 -16.25
N TRP A 140 -4.41 -15.07 -16.90
CA TRP A 140 -3.00 -15.50 -16.79
C TRP A 140 -2.01 -14.35 -17.08
N SER A 141 -2.39 -13.41 -17.94
CA SER A 141 -1.63 -12.20 -18.25
C SER A 141 -1.46 -11.25 -17.03
N MET A 142 -2.30 -11.36 -16.00
CA MET A 142 -2.22 -10.54 -14.80
C MET A 142 -1.32 -11.14 -13.70
N LEU A 143 -1.00 -12.43 -13.77
CA LEU A 143 -0.11 -13.07 -12.79
C LEU A 143 1.26 -12.38 -12.65
N PRO A 144 1.96 -12.01 -13.74
CA PRO A 144 3.24 -11.28 -13.62
C PRO A 144 3.07 -9.92 -12.93
N VAL A 145 1.97 -9.21 -13.21
CA VAL A 145 1.70 -7.90 -12.59
C VAL A 145 1.45 -8.07 -11.10
N VAL A 146 0.63 -9.05 -10.71
CA VAL A 146 0.34 -9.36 -9.29
C VAL A 146 1.60 -9.80 -8.56
N ALA A 147 2.42 -10.65 -9.20
CA ALA A 147 3.69 -11.11 -8.65
C ALA A 147 4.67 -9.92 -8.45
N LEU A 148 4.75 -9.02 -9.44
CA LEU A 148 5.58 -7.83 -9.35
C LEU A 148 5.11 -6.87 -8.25
N ILE A 149 3.81 -6.73 -8.06
CA ILE A 149 3.24 -5.96 -6.94
C ILE A 149 3.67 -6.58 -5.60
N GLY A 150 3.51 -7.89 -5.44
CA GLY A 150 3.93 -8.60 -4.22
C GLY A 150 5.44 -8.49 -3.96
N LEU A 151 6.24 -8.54 -5.02
CA LEU A 151 7.69 -8.29 -4.96
C LEU A 151 8.00 -6.86 -4.49
N CYS A 152 7.36 -5.85 -5.07
CA CYS A 152 7.55 -4.46 -4.65
C CYS A 152 7.19 -4.26 -3.17
N ILE A 153 6.04 -4.82 -2.73
CA ILE A 153 5.62 -4.75 -1.32
C ILE A 153 6.67 -5.39 -0.41
N GLY A 154 7.15 -6.58 -0.75
CA GLY A 154 8.19 -7.27 0.03
C GLY A 154 9.52 -6.51 0.06
N CYS A 155 9.93 -5.93 -1.07
CA CYS A 155 11.16 -5.15 -1.17
C CYS A 155 11.11 -3.88 -0.30
N TYR A 156 10.09 -3.03 -0.44
CA TYR A 156 10.03 -1.83 0.39
C TYR A 156 9.88 -2.17 1.88
N THR A 157 9.09 -3.19 2.22
CA THR A 157 8.93 -3.64 3.62
C THR A 157 10.27 -4.09 4.22
N TYR A 158 11.08 -4.84 3.47
CA TYR A 158 12.42 -5.23 3.90
C TYR A 158 13.35 -4.02 4.06
N ILE A 159 13.35 -3.11 3.08
CA ILE A 159 14.14 -1.88 3.07
C ILE A 159 13.80 -1.01 4.29
N ASP A 160 12.51 -0.80 4.56
CA ASP A 160 12.01 -0.03 5.70
C ASP A 160 12.46 -0.65 7.03
N GLY A 161 12.34 -1.97 7.14
CA GLY A 161 12.81 -2.70 8.32
C GLY A 161 14.31 -2.52 8.55
N GLN A 162 15.13 -2.56 7.50
CA GLN A 162 16.56 -2.35 7.60
C GLN A 162 16.94 -0.89 7.91
N ALA A 163 16.22 0.06 7.35
CA ALA A 163 16.42 1.49 7.62
C ALA A 163 16.09 1.83 9.07
N LEU A 164 14.96 1.35 9.59
CA LEU A 164 14.52 1.59 10.96
C LEU A 164 15.40 0.94 12.02
N ARG A 165 16.12 -0.13 11.68
CA ARG A 165 17.16 -0.69 12.58
C ARG A 165 18.38 0.21 12.68
N ARG A 166 18.67 1.03 11.66
CA ARG A 166 19.81 1.96 11.61
C ARG A 166 19.45 3.32 12.20
N TRP A 167 18.23 3.75 11.98
CA TRP A 167 17.70 5.02 12.44
C TRP A 167 16.31 4.82 13.02
N SER A 168 16.21 4.65 14.35
CA SER A 168 15.00 4.29 15.09
C SER A 168 14.03 5.47 15.29
N HIS A 169 13.78 6.23 14.22
CA HIS A 169 12.83 7.35 14.15
C HIS A 169 11.73 7.04 13.11
N PRO A 170 10.76 6.18 13.45
CA PRO A 170 9.79 5.66 12.47
C PRO A 170 8.90 6.74 11.87
N LEU A 171 8.48 7.75 12.64
CA LEU A 171 7.65 8.83 12.14
C LEU A 171 8.40 9.69 11.13
N ASP A 172 9.65 10.03 11.44
CA ASP A 172 10.51 10.82 10.55
C ASP A 172 10.75 10.06 9.25
N TYR A 173 11.18 8.80 9.35
CA TYR A 173 11.44 7.94 8.21
C TYR A 173 10.22 7.82 7.28
N LEU A 174 9.06 7.43 7.83
CA LEU A 174 7.83 7.25 7.05
C LEU A 174 7.35 8.56 6.42
N THR A 175 7.54 9.70 7.09
CA THR A 175 7.18 11.01 6.55
C THR A 175 8.01 11.33 5.31
N TRP A 176 9.32 11.09 5.33
CA TRP A 176 10.20 11.31 4.17
C TRP A 176 9.93 10.32 3.02
N VAL A 177 9.68 9.04 3.32
CA VAL A 177 9.27 8.06 2.30
C VAL A 177 7.96 8.49 1.65
N THR A 178 6.96 8.89 2.45
CA THR A 178 5.66 9.36 1.95
C THR A 178 5.81 10.63 1.10
N LEU A 179 6.65 11.59 1.53
CA LEU A 179 6.94 12.79 0.75
C LEU A 179 7.43 12.44 -0.66
N LEU A 180 8.37 11.50 -0.76
CA LEU A 180 8.97 11.11 -2.05
C LEU A 180 8.05 10.23 -2.91
N SER A 181 7.20 9.40 -2.29
CA SER A 181 6.36 8.45 -3.02
C SER A 181 4.97 9.00 -3.38
N ALA A 182 4.43 9.98 -2.65
CA ALA A 182 3.05 10.42 -2.81
C ALA A 182 2.85 11.55 -3.84
N TRP A 183 3.80 12.46 -4.05
CA TRP A 183 3.63 13.64 -4.90
C TRP A 183 3.33 13.37 -6.39
N PRO A 184 3.79 12.27 -7.03
CA PRO A 184 3.63 12.11 -8.47
C PRO A 184 2.17 11.95 -8.91
N PHE A 185 1.33 11.25 -8.13
CA PHE A 185 -0.08 11.02 -8.53
C PHE A 185 -0.94 12.28 -8.48
N PRO A 186 -0.88 13.12 -7.44
CA PRO A 186 -1.53 14.44 -7.46
C PRO A 186 -1.04 15.31 -8.61
N LEU A 187 0.26 15.33 -8.89
CA LEU A 187 0.81 16.10 -10.01
C LEU A 187 0.21 15.64 -11.35
N VAL A 188 0.21 14.32 -11.61
CA VAL A 188 -0.39 13.74 -12.82
C VAL A 188 -1.88 14.09 -12.92
N ALA A 189 -2.62 13.99 -11.80
CA ALA A 189 -4.04 14.33 -11.77
C ALA A 189 -4.30 15.81 -12.07
N VAL A 190 -3.49 16.71 -11.52
CA VAL A 190 -3.60 18.16 -11.77
C VAL A 190 -3.21 18.52 -13.20
N VAL A 191 -2.16 17.91 -13.76
CA VAL A 191 -1.69 18.24 -15.12
C VAL A 191 -2.63 17.70 -16.19
N TRP A 192 -3.05 16.44 -16.07
CA TRP A 192 -3.78 15.76 -17.15
C TRP A 192 -5.30 15.70 -16.96
N LYS A 193 -5.78 15.76 -15.72
CA LYS A 193 -7.20 15.61 -15.38
C LYS A 193 -7.71 16.73 -14.46
N ARG A 194 -7.16 17.94 -14.58
CA ARG A 194 -7.44 19.08 -13.67
C ARG A 194 -8.94 19.29 -13.37
N PRO A 195 -9.84 19.40 -14.37
CA PRO A 195 -11.25 19.65 -14.08
C PRO A 195 -11.91 18.46 -13.35
N ALA A 196 -11.59 17.22 -13.76
CA ALA A 196 -12.11 16.01 -13.12
C ALA A 196 -11.58 15.85 -11.69
N PHE A 197 -10.29 16.16 -11.46
CA PHE A 197 -9.68 16.12 -10.14
C PHE A 197 -10.26 17.18 -9.20
N ALA A 198 -10.47 18.41 -9.69
CA ALA A 198 -11.07 19.47 -8.90
C ALA A 198 -12.53 19.14 -8.50
N LEU A 199 -13.31 18.56 -9.43
CA LEU A 199 -14.67 18.11 -9.15
C LEU A 199 -14.66 16.95 -8.14
N PHE A 200 -13.84 15.93 -8.39
CA PHE A 200 -13.67 14.78 -7.50
C PHE A 200 -13.28 15.22 -6.09
N TRP A 201 -12.30 16.14 -5.97
CA TRP A 201 -11.88 16.70 -4.69
C TRP A 201 -13.04 17.37 -3.95
N ARG A 202 -13.83 18.20 -4.63
CA ARG A 202 -14.98 18.92 -4.02
C ARG A 202 -16.06 17.97 -3.53
N GLU A 203 -16.30 16.87 -4.24
CA GLU A 203 -17.35 15.91 -3.89
C GLU A 203 -16.89 14.86 -2.88
N GLN A 204 -15.63 14.43 -2.95
CA GLN A 204 -15.13 13.22 -2.28
C GLN A 204 -14.04 13.49 -1.22
N TRP A 205 -13.60 14.75 -1.02
CA TRP A 205 -12.52 15.04 -0.06
C TRP A 205 -12.82 14.55 1.36
N ARG A 206 -14.09 14.60 1.79
CA ARG A 206 -14.53 14.09 3.10
C ARG A 206 -14.40 12.56 3.19
N LEU A 207 -14.67 11.85 2.09
CA LEU A 207 -14.44 10.40 2.01
C LEU A 207 -12.96 10.06 2.06
N CYS A 208 -12.11 10.87 1.43
CA CYS A 208 -10.67 10.71 1.51
C CYS A 208 -10.11 10.98 2.91
N LEU A 209 -10.73 11.92 3.67
CA LEU A 209 -10.33 12.24 5.04
C LEU A 209 -10.93 11.30 6.08
N LEU A 210 -12.21 10.97 6.00
CA LEU A 210 -12.97 10.42 7.12
C LEU A 210 -13.44 8.99 6.89
N TYR A 211 -13.39 8.48 5.64
CA TYR A 211 -13.95 7.18 5.30
C TYR A 211 -15.20 6.84 6.15
N THR A 212 -16.29 7.53 5.92
CA THR A 212 -17.56 7.20 6.54
C THR A 212 -18.55 6.75 5.49
N SER A 213 -18.84 5.47 5.50
CA SER A 213 -19.95 4.73 4.86
C SER A 213 -20.20 4.94 3.35
N PRO A 214 -20.47 3.87 2.60
CA PRO A 214 -21.00 3.97 1.25
C PRO A 214 -22.28 4.78 1.24
N SER A 215 -22.42 5.69 0.28
CA SER A 215 -23.67 6.43 0.07
C SER A 215 -24.81 5.42 -0.20
N PRO A 216 -26.03 5.64 0.34
CA PRO A 216 -27.18 4.80 0.04
C PRO A 216 -27.49 4.68 -1.47
N ARG A 217 -26.94 5.56 -2.30
CA ARG A 217 -27.09 5.51 -3.76
C ARG A 217 -26.24 4.41 -4.42
N ASP A 218 -25.18 3.92 -3.77
CA ASP A 218 -24.30 2.90 -4.31
C ASP A 218 -24.79 1.47 -4.01
N LEU A 219 -25.85 1.36 -3.21
CA LEU A 219 -26.51 0.08 -2.84
C LEU A 219 -27.73 -0.25 -3.69
N SER A 220 -28.09 0.59 -4.67
CA SER A 220 -29.34 0.45 -5.45
C SER A 220 -29.13 0.05 -6.92
N THR A 221 -27.94 -0.51 -7.27
CA THR A 221 -27.70 -1.10 -8.61
C THR A 221 -27.25 -2.54 -8.51
#